data_eea1196eaee8d9381dd4a0c4d87434c1
#
_entry.id   eea1196eaee8d9381dd4a0c4d87434c1
#
_cell.length_a   1.000
_cell.length_b   1.000
_cell.length_c   1.000
_cell.angle_alpha   90.00
_cell.angle_beta   90.00
_cell.angle_gamma   90.00
#
_symmetry.space_group_name_H-M   'P 1'
#
loop_
_entity.id
_entity.type
_entity.pdbx_description
1 polymer ?
#
loop_
_entity_poly.entity_id
_entity_poly.type
_entity_poly.pdbx_seq_one_letter_code
_entity_poly.pdbx_strand_id
1 'polypeptide(L)'
;VEFSWTPEVKSFAEIISKSGDIPLPPYLNRATEPFDQQAYQTVYSKHKGAVAAPTAGLHFTDSVLQQLKQAGHHTEYLTLHVSAGTFQPVKADHAQEHVMHQEQIVITRDNIVALLNSRFTVAVGTTSVRTLESMYWFGVKLMGNQESLFQISQQDAYTL
;
A
#
# COMPACT_ATOMS: atom_id res chain seq x y z
N VAL A 1 4.41 -6.87 -23.22
CA VAL A 1 5.78 -6.39 -23.43
C VAL A 1 6.73 -7.52 -23.10
N GLU A 2 7.64 -7.84 -24.03
CA GLU A 2 8.69 -8.83 -23.87
C GLU A 2 10.01 -8.10 -23.59
N PHE A 3 10.78 -8.60 -22.64
CA PHE A 3 12.08 -8.06 -22.30
C PHE A 3 13.16 -9.10 -22.58
N SER A 4 14.23 -8.69 -23.24
CA SER A 4 15.42 -9.51 -23.45
C SER A 4 16.67 -8.76 -23.00
N TRP A 5 17.65 -9.47 -22.46
CA TRP A 5 18.90 -8.87 -21.98
C TRP A 5 20.10 -9.81 -22.12
N THR A 6 21.27 -9.24 -22.11
CA THR A 6 22.56 -9.94 -22.12
C THR A 6 23.45 -9.36 -21.00
N PRO A 7 24.19 -10.21 -20.27
CA PRO A 7 24.18 -11.66 -20.30
C PRO A 7 22.94 -12.26 -19.61
N GLU A 8 22.49 -13.44 -20.06
CA GLU A 8 21.31 -14.16 -19.56
C GLU A 8 21.43 -14.61 -18.09
N VAL A 9 22.63 -14.57 -17.52
CA VAL A 9 22.89 -14.94 -16.11
C VAL A 9 22.29 -13.96 -15.09
N LYS A 10 21.81 -12.78 -15.51
CA LYS A 10 21.14 -11.82 -14.65
C LYS A 10 19.65 -12.08 -14.59
N SER A 11 19.11 -12.05 -13.40
CA SER A 11 17.65 -12.11 -13.24
C SER A 11 16.97 -10.82 -13.69
N PHE A 12 15.69 -10.89 -14.08
CA PHE A 12 14.90 -9.71 -14.40
C PHE A 12 14.90 -8.67 -13.27
N ALA A 13 14.80 -9.12 -12.03
CA ALA A 13 14.84 -8.25 -10.86
C ALA A 13 16.16 -7.48 -10.74
N GLU A 14 17.32 -8.10 -11.07
CA GLU A 14 18.61 -7.41 -11.09
C GLU A 14 18.70 -6.37 -12.20
N ILE A 15 18.12 -6.66 -13.36
CA ILE A 15 18.07 -5.68 -14.48
C ILE A 15 17.25 -4.47 -14.07
N ILE A 16 16.03 -4.68 -13.59
CA ILE A 16 15.13 -3.59 -13.17
C ILE A 16 15.78 -2.76 -12.05
N SER A 17 16.39 -3.39 -11.06
CA SER A 17 17.01 -2.67 -9.95
C SER A 17 18.21 -1.80 -10.35
N LYS A 18 18.84 -2.10 -11.50
CA LYS A 18 19.99 -1.33 -12.03
C LYS A 18 19.59 -0.30 -13.08
N SER A 19 18.47 -0.50 -13.75
CA SER A 19 18.05 0.33 -14.89
C SER A 19 16.92 1.28 -14.55
N GLY A 20 16.25 1.07 -13.41
CA GLY A 20 15.09 1.87 -13.00
C GLY A 20 15.44 2.89 -11.92
N ASP A 21 14.83 4.05 -12.02
CA ASP A 21 14.77 5.04 -10.95
C ASP A 21 13.49 4.87 -10.13
N ILE A 22 13.50 5.40 -8.91
CA ILE A 22 12.29 5.47 -8.10
C ILE A 22 11.30 6.44 -8.76
N PRO A 23 10.08 6.00 -9.11
CA PRO A 23 9.09 6.89 -9.67
C PRO A 23 8.60 7.86 -8.60
N LEU A 24 8.97 9.13 -8.74
CA LEU A 24 8.45 10.19 -7.89
C LEU A 24 7.02 10.56 -8.32
N PRO A 25 6.20 11.03 -7.37
CA PRO A 25 4.89 11.58 -7.69
C PRO A 25 4.98 12.70 -8.73
N PRO A 26 4.12 12.71 -9.76
CA PRO A 26 4.20 13.71 -10.86
C PRO A 26 4.11 15.15 -10.40
N TYR A 27 3.47 15.42 -9.26
CA TYR A 27 3.33 16.78 -8.72
C TYR A 27 4.66 17.38 -8.22
N LEU A 28 5.71 16.58 -8.03
CA LEU A 28 7.04 17.08 -7.66
C LEU A 28 7.75 17.77 -8.83
N ASN A 29 7.37 17.48 -10.07
CA ASN A 29 7.84 18.14 -11.30
C ASN A 29 9.37 18.26 -11.40
N ARG A 30 10.12 17.26 -10.96
CA ARG A 30 11.57 17.18 -11.07
C ARG A 30 12.03 15.75 -11.37
N ALA A 31 13.23 15.62 -11.88
CA ALA A 31 13.89 14.34 -12.03
C ALA A 31 14.24 13.72 -10.66
N THR A 32 14.38 12.40 -10.64
CA THR A 32 14.82 11.65 -9.47
C THR A 32 16.29 11.93 -9.17
N GLU A 33 16.61 12.10 -7.91
CA GLU A 33 17.98 12.27 -7.40
C GLU A 33 18.38 11.05 -6.54
N PRO A 34 19.68 10.77 -6.38
CA PRO A 34 20.14 9.63 -5.56
C PRO A 34 19.61 9.65 -4.12
N PHE A 35 19.37 10.83 -3.57
CA PHE A 35 18.80 11.03 -2.24
C PHE A 35 17.36 10.51 -2.12
N ASP A 36 16.59 10.54 -3.21
CA ASP A 36 15.19 10.10 -3.21
C ASP A 36 15.04 8.61 -2.88
N GLN A 37 16.03 7.79 -3.21
CA GLN A 37 16.01 6.37 -2.86
C GLN A 37 15.86 6.13 -1.36
N GLN A 38 16.41 7.01 -0.55
CA GLN A 38 16.31 6.95 0.89
C GLN A 38 15.15 7.81 1.42
N ALA A 39 14.96 9.01 0.89
CA ALA A 39 13.98 9.96 1.39
C ALA A 39 12.53 9.59 1.01
N TYR A 40 12.32 8.96 -0.15
CA TYR A 40 11.00 8.53 -0.60
C TYR A 40 10.70 7.09 -0.18
N GLN A 41 10.99 6.76 1.10
CA GLN A 41 10.72 5.46 1.71
C GLN A 41 10.42 5.63 3.20
N THR A 42 9.50 4.81 3.71
CA THR A 42 9.19 4.82 5.15
C THR A 42 10.25 4.06 5.95
N VAL A 43 10.51 4.49 7.20
CA VAL A 43 11.45 3.83 8.11
C VAL A 43 11.05 2.40 8.45
N TYR A 44 9.79 2.02 8.24
CA TYR A 44 9.27 0.68 8.50
C TYR A 44 9.07 -0.17 7.23
N SER A 45 9.53 0.28 6.07
CA SER A 45 9.47 -0.51 4.84
C SER A 45 10.34 -1.76 4.95
N LYS A 46 9.75 -2.94 4.68
CA LYS A 46 10.45 -4.23 4.79
C LYS A 46 10.47 -5.03 3.50
N HIS A 47 9.40 -4.97 2.72
CA HIS A 47 9.20 -5.83 1.55
C HIS A 47 9.29 -5.01 0.27
N LYS A 48 10.14 -5.45 -0.65
CA LYS A 48 10.21 -4.88 -2.00
C LYS A 48 8.99 -5.29 -2.80
N GLY A 49 8.52 -4.44 -3.73
CA GLY A 49 7.41 -4.77 -4.62
C GLY A 49 6.35 -3.67 -4.77
N ALA A 50 6.55 -2.51 -4.10
CA ALA A 50 5.74 -1.33 -4.30
C ALA A 50 6.42 -0.35 -5.26
N VAL A 51 5.62 0.36 -6.06
CA VAL A 51 6.08 1.43 -6.95
C VAL A 51 6.06 2.78 -6.22
N ALA A 52 5.06 2.99 -5.38
CA ALA A 52 4.89 4.22 -4.61
C ALA A 52 5.04 3.98 -3.10
N ALA A 53 5.65 4.93 -2.40
CA ALA A 53 5.69 4.92 -0.94
C ALA A 53 4.36 5.42 -0.35
N PRO A 54 3.92 4.89 0.81
CA PRO A 54 2.78 5.41 1.55
C PRO A 54 3.16 6.76 2.18
N THR A 55 2.90 7.85 1.46
CA THR A 55 3.43 9.20 1.76
C THR A 55 3.09 9.71 3.16
N ALA A 56 1.93 9.37 3.71
CA ALA A 56 1.59 9.69 5.10
C ALA A 56 2.57 9.06 6.11
N GLY A 57 3.15 7.91 5.76
CA GLY A 57 4.14 7.22 6.58
C GLY A 57 5.52 7.88 6.60
N LEU A 58 5.83 8.75 5.64
CA LEU A 58 7.10 9.47 5.58
C LEU A 58 7.29 10.47 6.73
N HIS A 59 6.20 10.87 7.39
CA HIS A 59 6.25 11.72 8.59
C HIS A 59 6.73 10.97 9.85
N PHE A 60 6.78 9.65 9.81
CA PHE A 60 7.22 8.84 10.96
C PHE A 60 8.73 8.61 10.90
N THR A 61 9.38 8.84 12.03
CA THR A 61 10.77 8.49 12.28
C THR A 61 10.83 7.37 13.33
N ASP A 62 11.97 6.70 13.45
CA ASP A 62 12.18 5.70 14.50
C ASP A 62 11.94 6.30 15.90
N SER A 63 12.33 7.57 16.10
CA SER A 63 12.10 8.28 17.37
C SER A 63 10.60 8.47 17.64
N VAL A 64 9.81 8.86 16.65
CA VAL A 64 8.35 9.00 16.80
C VAL A 64 7.70 7.65 17.12
N LEU A 65 8.08 6.58 16.42
CA LEU A 65 7.55 5.24 16.68
C LEU A 65 7.92 4.76 18.10
N GLN A 66 9.14 5.06 18.55
CA GLN A 66 9.56 4.75 19.91
C GLN A 66 8.77 5.54 20.97
N GLN A 67 8.51 6.84 20.74
CA GLN A 67 7.70 7.66 21.63
C GLN A 67 6.26 7.16 21.73
N LEU A 68 5.65 6.77 20.62
CA LEU A 68 4.31 6.15 20.61
C LEU A 68 4.28 4.89 21.48
N LYS A 69 5.28 4.03 21.34
CA LYS A 69 5.39 2.82 22.16
C LYS A 69 5.56 3.15 23.65
N GLN A 70 6.39 4.13 23.99
CA GLN A 70 6.58 4.58 25.38
C GLN A 70 5.31 5.20 25.97
N ALA A 71 4.50 5.85 25.14
CA ALA A 71 3.19 6.39 25.53
C ALA A 71 2.09 5.32 25.67
N GLY A 72 2.43 4.04 25.45
CA GLY A 72 1.50 2.91 25.60
C GLY A 72 0.65 2.65 24.36
N HIS A 73 0.96 3.28 23.22
CA HIS A 73 0.28 2.98 21.97
C HIS A 73 0.84 1.69 21.35
N HIS A 74 -0.07 0.84 20.89
CA HIS A 74 0.27 -0.35 20.12
C HIS A 74 0.34 0.01 18.64
N THR A 75 1.35 -0.50 17.92
CA THR A 75 1.53 -0.27 16.48
C THR A 75 1.44 -1.58 15.72
N GLU A 76 0.57 -1.63 14.72
CA GLU A 76 0.41 -2.76 13.81
C GLU A 76 0.85 -2.37 12.41
N TYR A 77 1.34 -3.34 11.64
CA TYR A 77 1.86 -3.12 10.30
C TYR A 77 1.16 -4.04 9.30
N LEU A 78 0.71 -3.45 8.22
CA LEU A 78 0.17 -4.14 7.06
C LEU A 78 1.17 -4.08 5.91
N THR A 79 1.25 -5.13 5.08
CA THR A 79 2.05 -5.06 3.86
C THR A 79 1.17 -4.67 2.69
N LEU A 80 1.54 -3.57 2.04
CA LEU A 80 0.84 -2.99 0.91
C LEU A 80 1.80 -2.88 -0.27
N HIS A 81 1.43 -3.46 -1.41
CA HIS A 81 2.15 -3.30 -2.67
C HIS A 81 1.46 -2.20 -3.48
N VAL A 82 1.82 -0.95 -3.17
CA VAL A 82 1.21 0.23 -3.77
C VAL A 82 1.65 0.37 -5.22
N SER A 83 0.69 0.43 -6.14
CA SER A 83 0.94 0.53 -7.58
C SER A 83 1.12 1.98 -8.05
N ALA A 84 1.60 2.16 -9.29
CA ALA A 84 1.70 3.47 -9.94
C ALA A 84 0.34 4.17 -10.13
N GLY A 85 -0.76 3.42 -10.09
CA GLY A 85 -2.12 3.96 -10.16
C GLY A 85 -2.44 4.98 -9.07
N THR A 86 -1.78 4.90 -7.91
CA THR A 86 -1.92 5.86 -6.81
C THR A 86 -1.58 7.31 -7.20
N PHE A 87 -0.78 7.50 -8.26
CA PHE A 87 -0.43 8.84 -8.75
C PHE A 87 -1.45 9.42 -9.72
N GLN A 88 -2.45 8.65 -10.14
CA GLN A 88 -3.46 9.13 -11.07
C GLN A 88 -4.46 10.05 -10.36
N PRO A 89 -4.66 11.28 -10.86
CA PRO A 89 -5.67 12.17 -10.31
C PRO A 89 -7.08 11.65 -10.62
N VAL A 90 -8.03 11.91 -9.74
CA VAL A 90 -9.44 11.69 -10.01
C VAL A 90 -9.88 12.61 -11.14
N LYS A 91 -10.42 12.03 -12.23
CA LYS A 91 -10.90 12.76 -13.42
C LYS A 91 -12.39 12.65 -13.61
N ALA A 92 -13.06 11.76 -12.87
CA ALA A 92 -14.50 11.56 -12.95
C ALA A 92 -15.24 12.65 -12.16
N ASP A 93 -16.40 13.08 -12.65
CA ASP A 93 -17.25 14.06 -11.96
C ASP A 93 -17.92 13.45 -10.72
N HIS A 94 -18.18 12.15 -10.74
CA HIS A 94 -18.72 11.40 -9.62
C HIS A 94 -17.74 10.36 -9.10
N ALA A 95 -17.60 10.24 -7.78
CA ALA A 95 -16.67 9.32 -7.13
C ALA A 95 -16.89 7.84 -7.55
N GLN A 96 -18.12 7.44 -7.81
CA GLN A 96 -18.49 6.10 -8.24
C GLN A 96 -17.97 5.74 -9.65
N GLU A 97 -17.77 6.74 -10.51
CA GLU A 97 -17.29 6.57 -11.89
C GLU A 97 -15.75 6.51 -11.96
N HIS A 98 -15.07 6.92 -10.91
CA HIS A 98 -13.63 6.84 -10.86
C HIS A 98 -13.18 5.38 -10.72
N VAL A 99 -12.47 4.88 -11.74
CA VAL A 99 -11.93 3.51 -11.72
C VAL A 99 -10.76 3.44 -10.76
N MET A 100 -10.95 2.75 -9.64
CA MET A 100 -9.89 2.51 -8.66
C MET A 100 -8.94 1.42 -9.15
N HIS A 101 -7.65 1.67 -9.04
CA HIS A 101 -6.62 0.66 -9.29
C HIS A 101 -6.64 -0.43 -8.21
N GLN A 102 -6.22 -1.63 -8.60
CA GLN A 102 -6.07 -2.75 -7.66
C GLN A 102 -4.71 -2.67 -6.96
N GLU A 103 -4.71 -3.03 -5.69
CA GLU A 103 -3.51 -3.17 -4.88
C GLU A 103 -3.50 -4.53 -4.18
N GLN A 104 -2.33 -5.12 -4.11
CA GLN A 104 -2.14 -6.34 -3.34
C GLN A 104 -1.84 -5.97 -1.89
N ILE A 105 -2.59 -6.58 -0.97
CA ILE A 105 -2.43 -6.42 0.47
C ILE A 105 -2.14 -7.75 1.12
N VAL A 106 -1.32 -7.75 2.18
CA VAL A 106 -1.09 -8.91 3.03
C VAL A 106 -1.45 -8.55 4.47
N ILE A 107 -2.37 -9.31 5.02
CA ILE A 107 -2.88 -9.15 6.39
C ILE A 107 -2.71 -10.48 7.10
N THR A 108 -2.13 -10.47 8.27
CA THR A 108 -1.97 -11.66 9.10
C THR A 108 -3.18 -11.87 10.03
N ARG A 109 -3.35 -13.09 10.52
CA ARG A 109 -4.33 -13.36 11.56
C ARG A 109 -4.09 -12.48 12.78
N ASP A 110 -2.85 -12.25 13.16
CA ASP A 110 -2.50 -11.45 14.34
C ASP A 110 -2.90 -9.99 14.17
N ASN A 111 -2.76 -9.42 12.97
CA ASN A 111 -3.28 -8.07 12.68
C ASN A 111 -4.81 -8.00 12.87
N ILE A 112 -5.54 -9.02 12.41
CA ILE A 112 -7.00 -9.07 12.59
C ILE A 112 -7.36 -9.14 14.07
N VAL A 113 -6.68 -10.00 14.84
CA VAL A 113 -6.91 -10.14 16.28
C VAL A 113 -6.59 -8.84 17.03
N ALA A 114 -5.48 -8.18 16.69
CA ALA A 114 -5.10 -6.89 17.28
C ALA A 114 -6.16 -5.82 16.99
N LEU A 115 -6.64 -5.75 15.75
CA LEU A 115 -7.70 -4.82 15.35
C LEU A 115 -9.00 -5.04 16.13
N LEU A 116 -9.43 -6.29 16.25
CA LEU A 116 -10.67 -6.67 16.98
C LEU A 116 -10.57 -6.36 18.47
N ASN A 117 -9.40 -6.46 19.07
CA ASN A 117 -9.15 -6.13 20.47
C ASN A 117 -8.91 -4.65 20.73
N SER A 118 -8.77 -3.85 19.68
CA SER A 118 -8.53 -2.42 19.80
C SER A 118 -9.83 -1.66 20.02
N ARG A 119 -9.84 -0.80 21.03
CA ARG A 119 -10.99 0.10 21.29
C ARG A 119 -11.02 1.28 20.33
N PHE A 120 -9.87 1.70 19.84
CA PHE A 120 -9.71 2.83 18.97
C PHE A 120 -8.49 2.61 18.07
N THR A 121 -8.67 2.78 16.76
CA THR A 121 -7.62 2.55 15.76
C THR A 121 -7.41 3.82 14.93
N VAL A 122 -6.16 4.18 14.73
CA VAL A 122 -5.75 5.26 13.82
C VAL A 122 -5.04 4.62 12.63
N ALA A 123 -5.61 4.75 11.45
CA ALA A 123 -4.98 4.31 10.21
C ALA A 123 -4.07 5.41 9.66
N VAL A 124 -2.82 5.07 9.37
CA VAL A 124 -1.85 6.00 8.76
C VAL A 124 -1.88 5.86 7.25
N GLY A 125 -2.44 6.85 6.58
CA GLY A 125 -2.58 6.93 5.14
C GLY A 125 -3.87 6.34 4.59
N THR A 126 -4.31 6.90 3.44
CA THR A 126 -5.55 6.51 2.76
C THR A 126 -5.55 5.05 2.31
N THR A 127 -4.39 4.52 1.90
CA THR A 127 -4.24 3.12 1.52
C THR A 127 -4.49 2.17 2.71
N SER A 128 -4.04 2.55 3.91
CA SER A 128 -4.35 1.80 5.13
C SER A 128 -5.84 1.82 5.47
N VAL A 129 -6.50 2.99 5.36
CA VAL A 129 -7.96 3.09 5.53
C VAL A 129 -8.68 2.19 4.53
N ARG A 130 -8.32 2.27 3.25
CA ARG A 130 -8.89 1.45 2.18
C ARG A 130 -8.72 -0.05 2.46
N THR A 131 -7.57 -0.44 3.01
CA THR A 131 -7.32 -1.83 3.42
C THR A 131 -8.27 -2.29 4.52
N LEU A 132 -8.46 -1.48 5.56
CA LEU A 132 -9.37 -1.79 6.66
C LEU A 132 -10.82 -1.89 6.17
N GLU A 133 -11.27 -0.99 5.33
CA GLU A 133 -12.58 -1.06 4.67
C GLU A 133 -12.72 -2.32 3.81
N SER A 134 -11.71 -2.66 3.03
CA SER A 134 -11.72 -3.89 2.22
C SER A 134 -11.82 -5.14 3.08
N MET A 135 -11.19 -5.16 4.25
CA MET A 135 -11.32 -6.27 5.22
C MET A 135 -12.75 -6.42 5.73
N TYR A 136 -13.40 -5.31 6.07
CA TYR A 136 -14.78 -5.31 6.53
C TYR A 136 -15.70 -5.90 5.45
N TRP A 137 -15.66 -5.38 4.24
CA TRP A 137 -16.51 -5.84 3.15
C TRP A 137 -16.21 -7.28 2.73
N PHE A 138 -14.93 -7.70 2.83
CA PHE A 138 -14.58 -9.10 2.62
C PHE A 138 -15.23 -10.00 3.68
N GLY A 139 -15.27 -9.57 4.94
CA GLY A 139 -15.97 -10.25 6.00
C GLY A 139 -17.48 -10.37 5.73
N VAL A 140 -18.13 -9.30 5.26
CA VAL A 140 -19.56 -9.32 4.85
C VAL A 140 -19.79 -10.34 3.74
N LYS A 141 -18.91 -10.36 2.72
CA LYS A 141 -18.94 -11.30 1.61
C LYS A 141 -18.87 -12.77 2.07
N LEU A 142 -17.96 -13.05 3.01
CA LEU A 142 -17.83 -14.38 3.60
C LEU A 142 -19.08 -14.80 4.38
N MET A 143 -19.70 -13.90 5.13
CA MET A 143 -20.94 -14.17 5.87
C MET A 143 -22.13 -14.44 4.93
N GLY A 144 -22.13 -13.85 3.75
CA GLY A 144 -23.13 -14.06 2.70
C GLY A 144 -22.98 -15.38 1.92
N ASN A 145 -22.06 -16.27 2.33
CA ASN A 145 -21.73 -17.51 1.62
C ASN A 145 -21.37 -17.31 0.13
N GLN A 146 -20.90 -16.15 -0.22
CA GLN A 146 -20.36 -15.93 -1.57
C GLN A 146 -18.97 -16.55 -1.64
N GLU A 147 -18.83 -17.63 -2.41
CA GLU A 147 -17.51 -18.15 -2.76
C GLU A 147 -16.76 -17.04 -3.49
N SER A 148 -15.82 -16.41 -2.82
CA SER A 148 -15.02 -15.37 -3.45
C SER A 148 -13.55 -15.70 -3.33
N LEU A 149 -12.83 -15.49 -4.42
CA LEU A 149 -11.40 -15.22 -4.35
C LEU A 149 -11.17 -14.10 -3.33
N PHE A 150 -10.01 -14.09 -2.67
CA PHE A 150 -9.61 -13.01 -1.74
C PHE A 150 -9.49 -11.68 -2.47
N GLN A 151 -10.63 -11.16 -2.92
CA GLN A 151 -10.72 -9.94 -3.72
C GLN A 151 -11.98 -9.16 -3.35
N ILE A 152 -11.81 -7.85 -3.17
CA ILE A 152 -12.89 -6.88 -3.01
C ILE A 152 -12.81 -5.90 -4.17
N SER A 153 -13.94 -5.75 -4.87
CA SER A 153 -14.10 -4.75 -5.92
C SER A 153 -14.62 -3.43 -5.34
N GLN A 154 -14.48 -2.37 -6.12
CA GLN A 154 -15.02 -1.05 -5.77
C GLN A 154 -16.54 -1.08 -5.57
N GLN A 155 -17.25 -1.95 -6.28
CA GLN A 155 -18.72 -2.03 -6.25
C GLN A 155 -19.26 -2.84 -5.07
N ASP A 156 -18.44 -3.70 -4.48
CA ASP A 156 -18.90 -4.59 -3.39
C ASP A 156 -19.51 -3.81 -2.21
N ALA A 157 -18.96 -2.64 -1.88
CA ALA A 157 -19.50 -1.77 -0.83
C ALA A 157 -20.90 -1.21 -1.11
N TYR A 158 -21.38 -1.29 -2.34
CA TYR A 158 -22.69 -0.77 -2.76
C TYR A 158 -23.67 -1.88 -3.12
N THR A 159 -23.23 -3.13 -3.22
CA THR A 159 -24.03 -4.25 -3.71
C THR A 159 -24.16 -5.40 -2.71
N LEU A 160 -23.36 -5.41 -1.65
CA LEU A 160 -23.37 -6.41 -0.57
C LEU A 160 -24.27 -5.98 0.63
#